data_847e4082ed84e5452c05e876dba0d338
#
_entry.id   847e4082ed84e5452c05e876dba0d338
#
_cell.length_a   1.000
_cell.length_b   1.000
_cell.length_c   1.000
_cell.angle_alpha   90.00
_cell.angle_beta   90.00
_cell.angle_gamma   90.00
#
_symmetry.space_group_name_H-M   'P 1'
#
loop_
_entity.id
_entity.type
_entity.pdbx_description
1 polymer ?
#
loop_
_entity_poly.entity_id
_entity_poly.type
_entity_poly.pdbx_seq_one_letter_code
_entity_poly.pdbx_strand_id
1 'polypeptide(L)'
;MLKLVQIEFCKLRRKKLIWIMLLSAFVMPFFASLYFGYLGQTDIEPSIFYRWSAFGYTLFIILPFVLGLLGTMLMHDENRYDMLKQLWIVPVSKMGYFFSKFCIVLIYSICFMLITALASVLFSVIPNYVEFDWNSVLFLLERCLEISVLTALAILPIMAISASQKGYIFPVCATLIYVFAGFLITPVNSCLHPLSCVSVIIARNGAISGLTLPQVNVPLALASICVWVMLSILLVNITLNKRK
;
A
#
# COMPACT_ATOMS: atom_id res chain seq x y z
N MET A 1 13.72 17.65 -8.48
CA MET A 1 12.78 16.63 -8.00
C MET A 1 11.97 15.99 -9.13
N LEU A 2 11.19 16.73 -9.91
CA LEU A 2 10.35 16.18 -10.99
C LEU A 2 11.16 15.35 -12.02
N LYS A 3 12.32 15.81 -12.46
CA LYS A 3 13.17 15.04 -13.39
C LYS A 3 13.62 13.68 -12.84
N LEU A 4 13.91 13.59 -11.53
CA LEU A 4 14.25 12.32 -10.88
C LEU A 4 13.05 11.35 -10.88
N VAL A 5 11.88 11.83 -10.56
CA VAL A 5 10.65 11.02 -10.60
C VAL A 5 10.36 10.51 -12.01
N GLN A 6 10.53 11.35 -13.04
CA GLN A 6 10.37 10.96 -14.44
C GLN A 6 11.33 9.85 -14.86
N ILE A 7 12.62 9.97 -14.48
CA ILE A 7 13.64 8.95 -14.79
C ILE A 7 13.29 7.62 -14.13
N GLU A 8 12.90 7.65 -12.87
CA GLU A 8 12.50 6.45 -12.14
C GLU A 8 11.24 5.81 -12.74
N PHE A 9 10.26 6.61 -13.14
CA PHE A 9 9.06 6.11 -13.81
C PHE A 9 9.39 5.43 -15.14
N CYS A 10 10.31 6.00 -15.94
CA CYS A 10 10.78 5.37 -17.19
C CYS A 10 11.51 4.04 -16.94
N LYS A 11 12.26 3.92 -15.84
CA LYS A 11 12.90 2.65 -15.45
C LYS A 11 11.86 1.58 -15.09
N LEU A 12 10.83 1.98 -14.33
CA LEU A 12 9.74 1.11 -13.90
C LEU A 12 8.95 0.52 -15.07
N ARG A 13 8.60 1.34 -16.06
CA ARG A 13 7.83 0.92 -17.23
C ARG A 13 8.46 -0.27 -17.98
N ARG A 14 9.78 -0.42 -17.91
CA ARG A 14 10.52 -1.50 -18.60
C ARG A 14 10.48 -2.84 -17.86
N LYS A 15 10.01 -2.89 -16.61
CA LYS A 15 10.04 -4.09 -15.78
C LYS A 15 8.70 -4.82 -15.83
N LYS A 16 8.70 -6.03 -16.40
CA LYS A 16 7.51 -6.89 -16.50
C LYS A 16 6.88 -7.20 -15.14
N LEU A 17 7.70 -7.33 -14.09
CA LEU A 17 7.24 -7.65 -12.73
C LEU A 17 6.23 -6.61 -12.20
N ILE A 18 6.39 -5.34 -12.55
CA ILE A 18 5.50 -4.27 -12.10
C ILE A 18 4.08 -4.44 -12.64
N TRP A 19 3.96 -4.89 -13.89
CA TRP A 19 2.67 -5.17 -14.49
C TRP A 19 1.99 -6.38 -13.83
N ILE A 20 2.77 -7.43 -13.49
CA ILE A 20 2.26 -8.59 -12.75
C ILE A 20 1.77 -8.17 -11.37
N MET A 21 2.53 -7.32 -10.67
CA MET A 21 2.12 -6.79 -9.38
C MET A 21 0.84 -5.93 -9.49
N LEU A 22 0.67 -5.18 -10.58
CA LEU A 22 -0.55 -4.40 -10.83
C LEU A 22 -1.76 -5.32 -11.13
N LEU A 23 -1.55 -6.44 -11.82
CA LEU A 23 -2.60 -7.43 -12.05
C LEU A 23 -3.14 -8.04 -10.75
N SER A 24 -2.34 -8.06 -9.67
CA SER A 24 -2.84 -8.54 -8.38
C SER A 24 -3.97 -7.68 -7.79
N ALA A 25 -4.21 -6.47 -8.33
CA ALA A 25 -5.36 -5.63 -7.97
C ALA A 25 -6.72 -6.26 -8.32
N PHE A 26 -6.75 -7.16 -9.31
CA PHE A 26 -7.96 -7.89 -9.70
C PHE A 26 -8.26 -9.10 -8.82
N VAL A 27 -7.30 -9.59 -8.03
CA VAL A 27 -7.38 -10.85 -7.30
C VAL A 27 -8.55 -10.85 -6.32
N MET A 28 -8.67 -9.84 -5.46
CA MET A 28 -9.73 -9.81 -4.46
C MET A 28 -11.12 -9.52 -5.05
N PRO A 29 -11.30 -8.57 -5.99
CA PRO A 29 -12.58 -8.42 -6.67
C PRO A 29 -13.07 -9.70 -7.36
N PHE A 30 -12.15 -10.45 -7.98
CA PHE A 30 -12.45 -11.73 -8.61
C PHE A 30 -12.88 -12.78 -7.57
N PHE A 31 -12.14 -12.94 -6.47
CA PHE A 31 -12.52 -13.87 -5.39
C PHE A 31 -13.83 -13.47 -4.72
N ALA A 32 -14.12 -12.18 -4.53
CA ALA A 32 -15.40 -11.72 -4.02
C ALA A 32 -16.53 -12.12 -4.96
N SER A 33 -16.37 -11.92 -6.26
CA SER A 33 -17.36 -12.35 -7.25
C SER A 33 -17.59 -13.87 -7.25
N LEU A 34 -16.54 -14.68 -7.13
CA LEU A 34 -16.67 -16.13 -7.02
C LEU A 34 -17.40 -16.55 -5.72
N TYR A 35 -17.08 -15.90 -4.60
CA TYR A 35 -17.69 -16.21 -3.32
C TYR A 35 -19.19 -15.95 -3.33
N PHE A 36 -19.63 -14.80 -3.79
CA PHE A 36 -21.06 -14.45 -3.86
C PHE A 36 -21.79 -15.24 -4.94
N GLY A 37 -21.13 -15.56 -6.05
CA GLY A 37 -21.68 -16.44 -7.08
C GLY A 37 -21.90 -17.86 -6.60
N TYR A 38 -20.96 -18.41 -5.82
CA TYR A 38 -21.11 -19.75 -5.22
C TYR A 38 -22.25 -19.81 -4.20
N LEU A 39 -22.46 -18.75 -3.41
CA LEU A 39 -23.56 -18.67 -2.45
C LEU A 39 -24.92 -18.38 -3.10
N GLY A 40 -24.96 -18.10 -4.40
CA GLY A 40 -26.19 -17.77 -5.14
C GLY A 40 -26.90 -16.52 -4.61
N GLN A 41 -26.16 -15.60 -3.99
CA GLN A 41 -26.72 -14.36 -3.45
C GLN A 41 -26.85 -13.32 -4.55
N THR A 42 -28.04 -12.78 -4.70
CA THR A 42 -28.39 -11.63 -5.55
C THR A 42 -28.89 -10.50 -4.65
N ASP A 43 -28.80 -9.26 -5.12
CA ASP A 43 -29.23 -8.04 -4.40
C ASP A 43 -28.48 -7.82 -3.07
N ILE A 44 -27.15 -7.91 -3.13
CA ILE A 44 -26.29 -7.69 -1.98
C ILE A 44 -26.10 -6.19 -1.79
N GLU A 45 -26.11 -5.75 -0.54
CA GLU A 45 -25.75 -4.36 -0.22
C GLU A 45 -24.34 -4.03 -0.73
N PRO A 46 -24.15 -2.92 -1.48
CA PRO A 46 -22.84 -2.55 -2.07
C PRO A 46 -21.70 -2.53 -1.06
N SER A 47 -21.98 -2.07 0.15
CA SER A 47 -21.01 -2.00 1.27
C SER A 47 -20.39 -3.36 1.61
N ILE A 48 -21.19 -4.44 1.57
CA ILE A 48 -20.75 -5.80 1.88
C ILE A 48 -19.83 -6.33 0.78
N PHE A 49 -20.20 -6.12 -0.49
CA PHE A 49 -19.35 -6.55 -1.60
C PHE A 49 -18.02 -5.80 -1.63
N TYR A 50 -18.03 -4.46 -1.48
CA TYR A 50 -16.84 -3.62 -1.50
C TYR A 50 -15.91 -3.91 -0.32
N ARG A 51 -16.44 -4.31 0.82
CA ARG A 51 -15.66 -4.78 1.97
C ARG A 51 -14.80 -6.00 1.61
N TRP A 52 -15.37 -6.98 0.95
CA TRP A 52 -14.65 -8.19 0.54
C TRP A 52 -13.66 -7.92 -0.60
N SER A 53 -14.03 -7.09 -1.57
CA SER A 53 -13.24 -6.84 -2.77
C SER A 53 -12.11 -5.82 -2.56
N ALA A 54 -12.36 -4.70 -1.86
CA ALA A 54 -11.42 -3.59 -1.79
C ALA A 54 -10.87 -3.33 -0.37
N PHE A 55 -11.70 -3.46 0.69
CA PHE A 55 -11.33 -3.00 2.02
C PHE A 55 -10.81 -4.09 2.96
N GLY A 56 -11.00 -5.37 2.63
CA GLY A 56 -10.56 -6.50 3.42
C GLY A 56 -9.10 -6.86 3.18
N TYR A 57 -8.87 -8.06 2.66
CA TYR A 57 -7.51 -8.57 2.44
C TYR A 57 -6.65 -7.71 1.50
N THR A 58 -7.25 -6.91 0.62
CA THR A 58 -6.53 -5.96 -0.22
C THR A 58 -5.80 -4.92 0.64
N LEU A 59 -6.49 -4.32 1.62
CA LEU A 59 -5.92 -3.35 2.56
C LEU A 59 -4.85 -3.96 3.47
N PHE A 60 -5.12 -5.15 4.03
CA PHE A 60 -4.28 -5.74 5.07
C PHE A 60 -3.04 -6.44 4.53
N ILE A 61 -3.15 -7.11 3.37
CA ILE A 61 -2.12 -8.02 2.89
C ILE A 61 -1.62 -7.62 1.50
N ILE A 62 -2.51 -7.55 0.50
CA ILE A 62 -2.07 -7.44 -0.90
C ILE A 62 -1.38 -6.11 -1.16
N LEU A 63 -2.03 -5.00 -0.86
CA LEU A 63 -1.49 -3.68 -1.13
C LEU A 63 -0.19 -3.42 -0.35
N PRO A 64 -0.10 -3.61 0.98
CA PRO A 64 1.15 -3.39 1.71
C PRO A 64 2.29 -4.29 1.23
N PHE A 65 1.98 -5.55 0.89
CA PHE A 65 2.99 -6.49 0.38
C PHE A 65 3.52 -6.04 -0.99
N VAL A 66 2.64 -5.67 -1.91
CA VAL A 66 3.00 -5.16 -3.24
C VAL A 66 3.83 -3.88 -3.13
N LEU A 67 3.42 -2.93 -2.28
CA LEU A 67 4.16 -1.68 -2.08
C LEU A 67 5.53 -1.91 -1.41
N GLY A 68 5.61 -2.83 -0.47
CA GLY A 68 6.88 -3.20 0.17
C GLY A 68 7.85 -3.86 -0.80
N LEU A 69 7.38 -4.77 -1.66
CA LEU A 69 8.18 -5.35 -2.74
C LEU A 69 8.64 -4.30 -3.73
N LEU A 70 7.73 -3.41 -4.15
CA LEU A 70 8.06 -2.31 -5.06
C LEU A 70 9.13 -1.39 -4.47
N GLY A 71 8.96 -0.97 -3.21
CA GLY A 71 9.92 -0.15 -2.48
C GLY A 71 11.29 -0.83 -2.36
N THR A 72 11.30 -2.12 -2.04
CA THR A 72 12.54 -2.93 -1.97
C THR A 72 13.24 -2.98 -3.33
N MET A 73 12.49 -3.22 -4.41
CA MET A 73 13.01 -3.29 -5.76
C MET A 73 13.61 -1.96 -6.22
N LEU A 74 12.92 -0.85 -5.93
CA LEU A 74 13.39 0.50 -6.25
C LEU A 74 14.70 0.86 -5.54
N MET A 75 14.87 0.40 -4.29
CA MET A 75 16.09 0.67 -3.51
C MET A 75 17.24 -0.26 -3.90
N HIS A 76 16.94 -1.53 -4.22
CA HIS A 76 17.97 -2.52 -4.52
C HIS A 76 18.62 -2.35 -5.89
N ASP A 77 17.88 -1.96 -6.92
CA ASP A 77 18.41 -1.83 -8.28
C ASP A 77 19.64 -0.93 -8.36
N GLU A 78 19.67 0.13 -7.60
CA GLU A 78 20.80 1.06 -7.61
C GLU A 78 21.94 0.63 -6.69
N ASN A 79 21.63 -0.12 -5.64
CA ASN A 79 22.65 -0.74 -4.80
C ASN A 79 23.45 -1.81 -5.55
N ARG A 80 22.80 -2.57 -6.45
CA ARG A 80 23.40 -3.68 -7.19
C ARG A 80 24.46 -3.24 -8.21
N TYR A 81 24.27 -2.08 -8.83
CA TYR A 81 25.14 -1.59 -9.90
C TYR A 81 26.16 -0.54 -9.44
N ASP A 82 26.38 -0.37 -8.12
CA ASP A 82 27.21 0.70 -7.56
C ASP A 82 26.86 2.12 -8.08
N MET A 83 25.68 2.26 -8.68
CA MET A 83 25.19 3.53 -9.24
C MET A 83 25.05 4.61 -8.17
N LEU A 84 24.91 4.23 -6.91
CA LEU A 84 24.89 5.17 -5.79
C LEU A 84 26.18 6.00 -5.73
N LYS A 85 27.36 5.40 -6.00
CA LYS A 85 28.62 6.13 -6.00
C LYS A 85 28.67 7.19 -7.11
N GLN A 86 28.13 6.86 -8.29
CA GLN A 86 28.03 7.80 -9.40
C GLN A 86 26.97 8.89 -9.16
N LEU A 87 25.88 8.55 -8.47
CA LEU A 87 24.84 9.51 -8.11
C LEU A 87 25.34 10.57 -7.11
N TRP A 88 26.35 10.23 -6.28
CA TRP A 88 26.92 11.14 -5.30
C TRP A 88 27.90 12.16 -5.93
N ILE A 89 28.32 11.97 -7.18
CA ILE A 89 29.14 12.93 -7.94
C ILE A 89 28.23 14.07 -8.46
N VAL A 90 26.93 13.80 -8.66
CA VAL A 90 25.95 14.81 -9.05
C VAL A 90 25.39 15.49 -7.79
N PRO A 91 25.15 16.81 -7.77
CA PRO A 91 24.65 17.53 -6.59
C PRO A 91 23.16 17.22 -6.31
N VAL A 92 22.85 15.94 -6.05
CA VAL A 92 21.51 15.47 -5.64
C VAL A 92 21.52 15.21 -4.15
N SER A 93 20.57 15.82 -3.41
CA SER A 93 20.44 15.56 -1.98
C SER A 93 19.98 14.11 -1.73
N LYS A 94 20.62 13.45 -0.76
CA LYS A 94 20.32 12.06 -0.37
C LYS A 94 18.84 11.87 -0.01
N MET A 95 18.26 12.85 0.68
CA MET A 95 16.84 12.86 1.02
C MET A 95 15.97 13.07 -0.21
N GLY A 96 16.37 13.93 -1.14
CA GLY A 96 15.65 14.12 -2.41
C GLY A 96 15.54 12.84 -3.24
N TYR A 97 16.58 12.04 -3.23
CA TYR A 97 16.60 10.72 -3.83
C TYR A 97 15.58 9.77 -3.16
N PHE A 98 15.57 9.68 -1.83
CA PHE A 98 14.59 8.84 -1.11
C PHE A 98 13.15 9.28 -1.38
N PHE A 99 12.87 10.58 -1.30
CA PHE A 99 11.54 11.12 -1.56
C PHE A 99 11.07 10.90 -3.00
N SER A 100 11.97 10.93 -3.99
CA SER A 100 11.58 10.62 -5.37
C SER A 100 11.07 9.19 -5.52
N LYS A 101 11.69 8.23 -4.83
CA LYS A 101 11.21 6.83 -4.82
C LYS A 101 9.91 6.65 -4.04
N PHE A 102 9.77 7.36 -2.93
CA PHE A 102 8.51 7.38 -2.19
C PHE A 102 7.36 7.93 -3.05
N CYS A 103 7.57 9.01 -3.80
CA CYS A 103 6.55 9.54 -4.71
C CYS A 103 6.08 8.47 -5.73
N ILE A 104 6.99 7.63 -6.22
CA ILE A 104 6.64 6.55 -7.14
C ILE A 104 5.80 5.49 -6.45
N VAL A 105 6.16 5.09 -5.23
CA VAL A 105 5.39 4.13 -4.44
C VAL A 105 3.98 4.68 -4.18
N LEU A 106 3.85 5.97 -3.88
CA LEU A 106 2.57 6.64 -3.67
C LEU A 106 1.72 6.66 -4.95
N ILE A 107 2.28 7.06 -6.09
CA ILE A 107 1.57 7.06 -7.39
C ILE A 107 1.12 5.63 -7.74
N TYR A 108 1.99 4.66 -7.53
CA TYR A 108 1.67 3.26 -7.80
C TYR A 108 0.55 2.75 -6.89
N SER A 109 0.56 3.12 -5.61
CA SER A 109 -0.50 2.78 -4.65
C SER A 109 -1.86 3.34 -5.09
N ILE A 110 -1.89 4.61 -5.55
CA ILE A 110 -3.11 5.24 -6.08
C ILE A 110 -3.60 4.50 -7.33
N CYS A 111 -2.72 4.23 -8.29
CA CYS A 111 -3.08 3.47 -9.49
C CYS A 111 -3.60 2.07 -9.16
N PHE A 112 -2.96 1.38 -8.22
CA PHE A 112 -3.37 0.05 -7.76
C PHE A 112 -4.79 0.08 -7.19
N MET A 113 -5.08 0.99 -6.26
CA MET A 113 -6.39 1.10 -5.62
C MET A 113 -7.48 1.59 -6.56
N LEU A 114 -7.16 2.45 -7.54
CA LEU A 114 -8.11 2.83 -8.59
C LEU A 114 -8.48 1.63 -9.48
N ILE A 115 -7.51 0.80 -9.84
CA ILE A 115 -7.78 -0.44 -10.61
C ILE A 115 -8.62 -1.40 -9.77
N THR A 116 -8.31 -1.56 -8.48
CA THR A 116 -9.12 -2.38 -7.57
C THR A 116 -10.56 -1.86 -7.47
N ALA A 117 -10.76 -0.55 -7.38
CA ALA A 117 -12.09 0.05 -7.35
C ALA A 117 -12.86 -0.22 -8.65
N LEU A 118 -12.24 0.01 -9.80
CA LEU A 118 -12.85 -0.28 -11.11
C LEU A 118 -13.20 -1.78 -11.24
N ALA A 119 -12.27 -2.66 -10.86
CA ALA A 119 -12.50 -4.09 -10.87
C ALA A 119 -13.66 -4.47 -9.93
N SER A 120 -13.74 -3.88 -8.74
CA SER A 120 -14.83 -4.15 -7.78
C SER A 120 -16.19 -3.77 -8.34
N VAL A 121 -16.29 -2.61 -9.01
CA VAL A 121 -17.54 -2.19 -9.68
C VAL A 121 -17.88 -3.15 -10.83
N LEU A 122 -16.92 -3.50 -11.68
CA LEU A 122 -17.17 -4.42 -12.81
C LEU A 122 -17.63 -5.80 -12.34
N PHE A 123 -16.96 -6.38 -11.35
CA PHE A 123 -17.28 -7.71 -10.82
C PHE A 123 -18.51 -7.73 -9.91
N SER A 124 -19.03 -6.58 -9.47
CA SER A 124 -20.30 -6.52 -8.73
C SER A 124 -21.50 -6.31 -9.63
N VAL A 125 -21.39 -5.42 -10.61
CA VAL A 125 -22.52 -5.00 -11.47
C VAL A 125 -22.77 -5.98 -12.63
N ILE A 126 -21.72 -6.48 -13.32
CA ILE A 126 -21.89 -7.38 -14.48
C ILE A 126 -22.66 -8.65 -14.11
N PRO A 127 -22.39 -9.34 -12.97
CA PRO A 127 -23.14 -10.51 -12.57
C PRO A 127 -24.47 -10.19 -11.86
N ASN A 128 -24.86 -8.92 -11.76
CA ASN A 128 -26.05 -8.44 -11.02
C ASN A 128 -26.06 -8.81 -9.53
N TYR A 129 -24.90 -8.82 -8.87
CA TYR A 129 -24.84 -9.00 -7.42
C TYR A 129 -25.22 -7.73 -6.66
N VAL A 130 -24.93 -6.57 -7.26
CA VAL A 130 -25.16 -5.25 -6.68
C VAL A 130 -25.81 -4.36 -7.73
N GLU A 131 -26.87 -3.63 -7.35
CA GLU A 131 -27.42 -2.57 -8.20
C GLU A 131 -26.42 -1.42 -8.31
N PHE A 132 -26.34 -0.84 -9.53
CA PHE A 132 -25.45 0.29 -9.78
C PHE A 132 -25.99 1.56 -9.13
N ASP A 133 -25.27 2.06 -8.12
CA ASP A 133 -25.55 3.34 -7.46
C ASP A 133 -24.31 4.24 -7.46
N TRP A 134 -24.47 5.46 -7.95
CA TRP A 134 -23.38 6.44 -8.00
C TRP A 134 -22.82 6.83 -6.63
N ASN A 135 -23.66 6.91 -5.60
CA ASN A 135 -23.21 7.27 -4.26
C ASN A 135 -22.28 6.19 -3.69
N SER A 136 -22.64 4.93 -3.90
CA SER A 136 -21.82 3.78 -3.50
C SER A 136 -20.49 3.72 -4.24
N VAL A 137 -20.47 4.03 -5.52
CA VAL A 137 -19.23 4.09 -6.32
C VAL A 137 -18.32 5.25 -5.88
N LEU A 138 -18.88 6.44 -5.64
CA LEU A 138 -18.12 7.58 -5.12
C LEU A 138 -17.54 7.28 -3.75
N PHE A 139 -18.31 6.67 -2.86
CA PHE A 139 -17.83 6.22 -1.56
C PHE A 139 -16.67 5.23 -1.69
N LEU A 140 -16.79 4.24 -2.58
CA LEU A 140 -15.71 3.29 -2.88
C LEU A 140 -14.43 4.00 -3.34
N LEU A 141 -14.54 4.95 -4.27
CA LEU A 141 -13.41 5.69 -4.81
C LEU A 141 -12.73 6.55 -3.73
N GLU A 142 -13.51 7.27 -2.92
CA GLU A 142 -12.99 8.08 -1.81
C GLU A 142 -12.20 7.20 -0.84
N ARG A 143 -12.75 6.06 -0.44
CA ARG A 143 -12.08 5.13 0.47
C ARG A 143 -10.84 4.48 -0.14
N CYS A 144 -10.89 4.11 -1.41
CA CYS A 144 -9.72 3.58 -2.11
C CYS A 144 -8.58 4.59 -2.19
N LEU A 145 -8.87 5.87 -2.43
CA LEU A 145 -7.86 6.94 -2.41
C LEU A 145 -7.28 7.13 -1.01
N GLU A 146 -8.12 7.14 0.02
CA GLU A 146 -7.68 7.25 1.41
C GLU A 146 -6.77 6.08 1.81
N ILE A 147 -7.17 4.84 1.49
CA ILE A 147 -6.37 3.64 1.72
C ILE A 147 -5.02 3.74 1.02
N SER A 148 -5.00 4.17 -0.24
CA SER A 148 -3.77 4.24 -1.03
C SER A 148 -2.72 5.17 -0.42
N VAL A 149 -3.13 6.35 0.03
CA VAL A 149 -2.23 7.34 0.63
C VAL A 149 -1.74 6.88 2.00
N LEU A 150 -2.66 6.42 2.86
CA LEU A 150 -2.31 5.98 4.21
C LEU A 150 -1.41 4.74 4.19
N THR A 151 -1.67 3.78 3.31
CA THR A 151 -0.83 2.58 3.20
C THR A 151 0.55 2.91 2.64
N ALA A 152 0.65 3.84 1.67
CA ALA A 152 1.95 4.31 1.18
C ALA A 152 2.77 4.96 2.30
N LEU A 153 2.16 5.73 3.21
CA LEU A 153 2.83 6.27 4.39
C LEU A 153 3.20 5.17 5.38
N ALA A 154 2.32 4.21 5.61
CA ALA A 154 2.55 3.10 6.54
C ALA A 154 3.68 2.16 6.08
N ILE A 155 4.03 2.12 4.79
CA ILE A 155 5.12 1.28 4.27
C ILE A 155 6.50 1.96 4.32
N LEU A 156 6.60 3.23 4.72
CA LEU A 156 7.87 3.96 4.84
C LEU A 156 8.93 3.25 5.71
N PRO A 157 8.59 2.60 6.85
CA PRO A 157 9.56 1.84 7.64
C PRO A 157 10.26 0.75 6.83
N ILE A 158 9.53 0.04 5.99
CA ILE A 158 10.09 -0.99 5.11
C ILE A 158 11.00 -0.38 4.05
N MET A 159 10.62 0.75 3.48
CA MET A 159 11.49 1.48 2.52
C MET A 159 12.79 1.95 3.20
N ALA A 160 12.73 2.37 4.46
CA ALA A 160 13.90 2.76 5.23
C ALA A 160 14.84 1.57 5.50
N ILE A 161 14.28 0.40 5.86
CA ILE A 161 15.04 -0.85 6.00
C ILE A 161 15.67 -1.23 4.66
N SER A 162 14.92 -1.18 3.56
CA SER A 162 15.43 -1.49 2.22
C SER A 162 16.56 -0.57 1.79
N ALA A 163 16.48 0.71 2.14
CA ALA A 163 17.55 1.67 1.89
C ALA A 163 18.82 1.37 2.71
N SER A 164 18.71 0.73 3.86
CA SER A 164 19.84 0.41 4.73
C SER A 164 20.59 -0.85 4.30
N GLN A 165 19.97 -1.77 3.59
CA GLN A 165 20.52 -3.07 3.25
C GLN A 165 21.14 -3.11 1.83
N LYS A 166 22.16 -3.95 1.65
CA LYS A 166 22.76 -4.20 0.33
C LYS A 166 22.09 -5.36 -0.41
N GLY A 167 21.52 -6.33 0.32
CA GLY A 167 20.88 -7.51 -0.22
C GLY A 167 19.38 -7.34 -0.43
N TYR A 168 18.80 -8.10 -1.36
CA TYR A 168 17.38 -8.08 -1.68
C TYR A 168 16.53 -8.95 -0.74
N ILE A 169 17.08 -10.09 -0.27
CA ILE A 169 16.34 -11.09 0.47
C ILE A 169 15.82 -10.56 1.81
N PHE A 170 16.70 -9.93 2.58
CA PHE A 170 16.35 -9.43 3.91
C PHE A 170 15.19 -8.42 3.90
N PRO A 171 15.17 -7.37 3.05
CA PRO A 171 14.03 -6.45 2.99
C PRO A 171 12.73 -7.12 2.55
N VAL A 172 12.78 -8.13 1.66
CA VAL A 172 11.58 -8.89 1.26
C VAL A 172 11.03 -9.70 2.43
N CYS A 173 11.87 -10.42 3.16
CA CYS A 173 11.46 -11.13 4.37
C CYS A 173 10.91 -10.17 5.44
N ALA A 174 11.57 -9.01 5.62
CA ALA A 174 11.09 -7.97 6.53
C ALA A 174 9.71 -7.43 6.12
N THR A 175 9.46 -7.28 4.83
CA THR A 175 8.13 -6.89 4.30
C THR A 175 7.07 -7.91 4.67
N LEU A 176 7.34 -9.20 4.48
CA LEU A 176 6.41 -10.28 4.85
C LEU A 176 6.08 -10.23 6.35
N ILE A 177 7.11 -10.21 7.19
CA ILE A 177 6.94 -10.16 8.65
C ILE A 177 6.15 -8.91 9.06
N TYR A 178 6.45 -7.75 8.47
CA TYR A 178 5.79 -6.49 8.75
C TYR A 178 4.30 -6.51 8.40
N VAL A 179 3.95 -7.05 7.23
CA VAL A 179 2.56 -7.15 6.77
C VAL A 179 1.77 -8.10 7.66
N PHE A 180 2.31 -9.30 7.94
CA PHE A 180 1.64 -10.25 8.83
C PHE A 180 1.55 -9.75 10.28
N ALA A 181 2.58 -9.08 10.79
CA ALA A 181 2.54 -8.46 12.11
C ALA A 181 1.43 -7.39 12.18
N GLY A 182 1.29 -6.53 11.15
CA GLY A 182 0.21 -5.56 11.07
C GLY A 182 -1.17 -6.21 11.11
N PHE A 183 -1.36 -7.30 10.38
CA PHE A 183 -2.62 -8.05 10.36
C PHE A 183 -2.93 -8.69 11.73
N LEU A 184 -1.94 -9.36 12.36
CA LEU A 184 -2.12 -10.05 13.64
C LEU A 184 -2.26 -9.10 14.84
N ILE A 185 -1.62 -7.93 14.80
CA ILE A 185 -1.69 -6.94 15.88
C ILE A 185 -3.01 -6.16 15.85
N THR A 186 -3.64 -6.02 14.69
CA THR A 186 -4.90 -5.24 14.54
C THR A 186 -5.98 -5.58 15.58
N PRO A 187 -6.33 -6.85 15.88
CA PRO A 187 -7.34 -7.18 16.87
C PRO A 187 -6.88 -6.97 18.32
N VAL A 188 -5.56 -6.93 18.58
CA VAL A 188 -5.01 -6.79 19.93
C VAL A 188 -4.81 -5.31 20.29
N ASN A 189 -4.11 -4.59 19.45
CA ASN A 189 -3.86 -3.15 19.61
C ASN A 189 -3.77 -2.47 18.26
N SER A 190 -4.87 -1.90 17.85
CA SER A 190 -5.03 -1.30 16.52
C SER A 190 -4.25 0.00 16.29
N CYS A 191 -3.67 0.61 17.33
CA CYS A 191 -2.92 1.87 17.22
C CYS A 191 -1.39 1.71 17.31
N LEU A 192 -0.87 0.49 17.51
CA LEU A 192 0.57 0.25 17.69
C LEU A 192 1.32 0.18 16.36
N HIS A 193 0.78 -0.55 15.40
CA HIS A 193 1.42 -0.81 14.12
C HIS A 193 0.86 0.11 13.02
N PRO A 194 1.69 0.69 12.13
CA PRO A 194 1.20 1.65 11.12
C PRO A 194 0.09 1.09 10.22
N LEU A 195 0.20 -0.18 9.78
CA LEU A 195 -0.85 -0.81 8.97
C LEU A 195 -2.15 -1.04 9.76
N SER A 196 -2.05 -1.35 11.05
CA SER A 196 -3.23 -1.45 11.92
C SER A 196 -3.90 -0.08 12.08
N CYS A 197 -3.12 0.99 12.20
CA CYS A 197 -3.64 2.36 12.27
C CYS A 197 -4.42 2.75 11.01
N VAL A 198 -3.98 2.33 9.83
CA VAL A 198 -4.72 2.55 8.57
C VAL A 198 -6.11 1.93 8.66
N SER A 199 -6.22 0.69 9.14
CA SER A 199 -7.51 0.01 9.27
C SER A 199 -8.47 0.72 10.24
N VAL A 200 -7.96 1.29 11.34
CA VAL A 200 -8.75 2.09 12.29
C VAL A 200 -9.31 3.34 11.62
N ILE A 201 -8.48 4.05 10.86
CA ILE A 201 -8.90 5.28 10.18
C ILE A 201 -10.01 4.96 9.15
N ILE A 202 -9.87 3.89 8.41
CA ILE A 202 -10.86 3.47 7.41
C ILE A 202 -12.14 2.95 8.06
N ALA A 203 -12.03 2.25 9.21
CA ALA A 203 -13.18 1.71 9.93
C ALA A 203 -14.06 2.78 10.62
N ARG A 204 -13.61 4.04 10.74
CA ARG A 204 -14.31 5.13 11.45
C ARG A 204 -15.78 5.34 11.05
N ASN A 205 -16.15 4.97 9.83
CA ASN A 205 -17.51 5.13 9.30
C ASN A 205 -18.22 3.78 9.05
N GLY A 206 -17.83 2.72 9.75
CA GLY A 206 -18.42 1.39 9.56
C GLY A 206 -18.05 0.71 8.23
N ALA A 207 -17.10 1.27 7.47
CA ALA A 207 -16.68 0.73 6.16
C ALA A 207 -16.13 -0.72 6.24
N ILE A 208 -15.65 -1.12 7.42
CA ILE A 208 -15.18 -2.49 7.71
C ILE A 208 -16.08 -3.09 8.81
N SER A 209 -17.36 -3.33 8.50
CA SER A 209 -18.25 -4.06 9.41
C SER A 209 -17.77 -5.52 9.57
N GLY A 210 -17.63 -5.97 10.81
CA GLY A 210 -17.21 -7.34 11.13
C GLY A 210 -15.72 -7.49 11.52
N LEU A 211 -14.90 -6.45 11.48
CA LEU A 211 -13.67 -6.38 12.25
C LEU A 211 -14.02 -5.81 13.64
N THR A 212 -13.92 -6.63 14.67
CA THR A 212 -14.05 -6.17 16.06
C THR A 212 -12.79 -5.40 16.43
N LEU A 213 -12.76 -4.11 16.10
CA LEU A 213 -11.67 -3.22 16.53
C LEU A 213 -11.92 -2.83 18.00
N PRO A 214 -10.96 -3.01 18.90
CA PRO A 214 -11.15 -2.76 20.32
C PRO A 214 -11.48 -1.30 20.65
N GLN A 215 -10.93 -0.34 19.90
CA GLN A 215 -11.27 1.08 20.00
C GLN A 215 -10.94 1.81 18.69
N VAL A 216 -11.89 2.56 18.16
CA VAL A 216 -11.68 3.42 17.00
C VAL A 216 -11.28 4.83 17.47
N ASN A 217 -9.98 5.04 17.66
CA ASN A 217 -9.44 6.34 18.05
C ASN A 217 -8.59 6.92 16.90
N VAL A 218 -9.24 7.64 15.99
CA VAL A 218 -8.62 8.21 14.78
C VAL A 218 -7.46 9.16 15.08
N PRO A 219 -7.55 10.11 16.03
CA PRO A 219 -6.42 10.99 16.38
C PRO A 219 -5.18 10.22 16.82
N LEU A 220 -5.36 9.17 17.64
CA LEU A 220 -4.26 8.34 18.11
C LEU A 220 -3.61 7.55 16.97
N ALA A 221 -4.42 7.01 16.07
CA ALA A 221 -3.94 6.30 14.89
C ALA A 221 -3.12 7.21 13.96
N LEU A 222 -3.59 8.45 13.71
CA LEU A 222 -2.84 9.43 12.93
C LEU A 222 -1.52 9.81 13.61
N ALA A 223 -1.54 10.07 14.92
CA ALA A 223 -0.32 10.36 15.67
C ALA A 223 0.70 9.22 15.59
N SER A 224 0.24 7.98 15.70
CA SER A 224 1.11 6.79 15.55
C SER A 224 1.73 6.72 14.15
N ILE A 225 0.97 6.91 13.08
CA ILE A 225 1.51 6.95 11.71
C ILE A 225 2.56 8.06 11.58
N CYS A 226 2.30 9.26 12.10
CA CYS A 226 3.26 10.36 12.06
C CYS A 226 4.58 10.00 12.79
N VAL A 227 4.51 9.36 13.96
CA VAL A 227 5.70 8.91 14.69
C VAL A 227 6.50 7.90 13.87
N TRP A 228 5.85 6.90 13.28
CA TRP A 228 6.52 5.91 12.42
C TRP A 228 7.15 6.52 11.18
N VAL A 229 6.49 7.50 10.54
CA VAL A 229 7.03 8.25 9.40
C VAL A 229 8.28 9.02 9.81
N MET A 230 8.24 9.74 10.95
CA MET A 230 9.40 10.49 11.45
C MET A 230 10.57 9.57 11.78
N LEU A 231 10.34 8.44 12.45
CA LEU A 231 11.36 7.43 12.72
C LEU A 231 11.98 6.89 11.44
N SER A 232 11.16 6.61 10.41
CA SER A 232 11.62 6.12 9.12
C SER A 232 12.53 7.13 8.41
N ILE A 233 12.15 8.41 8.41
CA ILE A 233 12.95 9.48 7.82
C ILE A 233 14.29 9.64 8.56
N LEU A 234 14.30 9.58 9.89
CA LEU A 234 15.52 9.63 10.69
C LEU A 234 16.46 8.45 10.38
N LEU A 235 15.91 7.22 10.30
CA LEU A 235 16.68 6.04 9.93
C LEU A 235 17.31 6.18 8.54
N VAL A 236 16.55 6.66 7.56
CA VAL A 236 17.08 6.89 6.21
C VAL A 236 18.19 7.92 6.22
N ASN A 237 18.02 9.04 6.94
CA ASN A 237 19.03 10.08 7.02
C ASN A 237 20.35 9.55 7.62
N ILE A 238 20.26 8.79 8.71
CA ILE A 238 21.44 8.19 9.36
C ILE A 238 22.12 7.17 8.43
N THR A 239 21.35 6.29 7.80
CA THR A 239 21.91 5.23 6.96
C THR A 239 22.53 5.75 5.67
N LEU A 240 21.88 6.70 5.01
CA LEU A 240 22.42 7.32 3.79
C LEU A 240 23.65 8.21 4.09
N ASN A 241 23.74 8.82 5.29
CA ASN A 241 24.91 9.59 5.67
C ASN A 241 26.14 8.71 6.00
N LYS A 242 25.93 7.51 6.54
CA LYS A 242 26.99 6.53 6.80
C LYS A 242 27.54 5.88 5.53
N ARG A 243 26.79 5.88 4.43
CA ARG A 243 27.26 5.41 3.12
C ARG A 243 28.02 6.53 2.42
N LYS A 244 29.32 6.68 2.77
CA LYS A 244 30.31 7.50 2.04
C LYS A 244 30.92 6.71 0.91
#